data_bd16ed508c12b0d411ba978570be0592
#
_entry.id   bd16ed508c12b0d411ba978570be0592
#
_cell.length_a   1.000
_cell.length_b   1.000
_cell.length_c   1.000
_cell.angle_alpha   90.00
_cell.angle_beta   90.00
_cell.angle_gamma   90.00
#
_symmetry.space_group_name_H-M   'P 1'
#
loop_
_entity.id
_entity.type
_entity.pdbx_description
1 polymer ?
#
loop_
_entity_poly.entity_id
_entity_poly.type
_entity_poly.pdbx_seq_one_letter_code
_entity_poly.pdbx_strand_id
1 'polypeptide(L)'
;MNTITIVGKVGQDPELRMTNSGLPICTFGVGTTSGKDDKKKTVWHNVTVFGDMATHAAESFSKGSNVIVVGRFDVDEYETKQGEKRKSHKIIADEIGLSLRWAGAMSNDSSKFDRRIQNAMSSIGAEEDF
;
A
#
# COMPACT_ATOMS: atom_id res chain seq x y z
N MET A 1 21.47 3.93 -7.64
CA MET A 1 20.28 4.06 -6.79
C MET A 1 19.04 4.04 -7.68
N ASN A 2 18.07 3.21 -7.36
CA ASN A 2 16.79 3.25 -8.04
C ASN A 2 15.68 3.51 -7.01
N THR A 3 14.63 4.20 -7.44
CA THR A 3 13.45 4.44 -6.62
C THR A 3 12.21 4.24 -7.47
N ILE A 4 11.18 3.72 -6.85
CA ILE A 4 9.87 3.57 -7.49
C ILE A 4 8.80 4.02 -6.50
N THR A 5 7.81 4.74 -7.01
CA THR A 5 6.63 5.14 -6.23
C THR A 5 5.39 4.67 -6.97
N ILE A 6 4.55 3.93 -6.27
CA ILE A 6 3.29 3.47 -6.83
C ILE A 6 2.13 3.85 -5.91
N VAL A 7 0.98 4.09 -6.51
CA VAL A 7 -0.28 4.33 -5.83
C VAL A 7 -1.30 3.39 -6.44
N GLY A 8 -1.90 2.56 -5.62
CA GLY A 8 -2.83 1.58 -6.14
C GLY A 8 -3.60 0.85 -5.06
N LYS A 9 -4.22 -0.24 -5.45
CA LYS A 9 -5.07 -1.06 -4.58
C LYS A 9 -4.42 -2.38 -4.22
N VAL A 10 -4.51 -2.72 -2.94
CA VAL A 10 -4.08 -4.05 -2.46
C VAL A 10 -5.03 -5.12 -3.01
N GLY A 11 -4.49 -6.13 -3.68
CA GLY A 11 -5.28 -7.15 -4.35
C GLY A 11 -5.74 -8.29 -3.46
N GLN A 12 -5.00 -8.55 -2.37
CA GLN A 12 -5.32 -9.59 -1.39
C GLN A 12 -4.85 -9.12 -0.03
N ASP A 13 -5.39 -9.72 1.04
CA ASP A 13 -4.94 -9.39 2.39
C ASP A 13 -3.43 -9.62 2.51
N PRO A 14 -2.67 -8.67 3.11
CA PRO A 14 -1.24 -8.83 3.27
C PRO A 14 -0.88 -10.06 4.09
N GLU A 15 0.16 -10.75 3.67
CA GLU A 15 0.66 -11.94 4.36
C GLU A 15 1.85 -11.55 5.24
N LEU A 16 1.73 -11.80 6.54
CA LEU A 16 2.79 -11.55 7.51
C LEU A 16 3.50 -12.86 7.85
N ARG A 17 4.81 -12.86 7.73
CA ARG A 17 5.65 -14.00 8.11
C ARG A 17 6.79 -13.53 8.99
N MET A 18 7.35 -14.46 9.74
CA MET A 18 8.54 -14.20 10.56
C MET A 18 9.70 -15.01 10.01
N THR A 19 10.88 -14.40 9.93
CA THR A 19 12.10 -15.15 9.60
C THR A 19 12.56 -15.97 10.82
N ASN A 20 13.50 -16.87 10.59
CA ASN A 20 14.09 -17.68 11.68
C ASN A 20 14.75 -16.80 12.76
N SER A 21 15.21 -15.60 12.39
CA SER A 21 15.80 -14.64 13.32
C SER A 21 14.76 -13.76 14.01
N GLY A 22 13.45 -13.95 13.69
CA GLY A 22 12.37 -13.19 14.30
C GLY A 22 12.08 -11.85 13.61
N LEU A 23 12.60 -11.62 12.40
CA LEU A 23 12.30 -10.41 11.64
C LEU A 23 10.94 -10.55 10.94
N PRO A 24 9.99 -9.63 11.17
CA PRO A 24 8.73 -9.63 10.44
C PRO A 24 8.92 -9.28 8.98
N ILE A 25 8.22 -9.99 8.09
CA ILE A 25 8.17 -9.71 6.66
C ILE A 25 6.72 -9.73 6.22
N CYS A 26 6.27 -8.66 5.58
CA CYS A 26 4.92 -8.56 5.02
C CYS A 26 5.00 -8.47 3.50
N THR A 27 4.20 -9.28 2.81
CA THR A 27 4.11 -9.25 1.35
C THR A 27 2.68 -9.01 0.92
N PHE A 28 2.52 -8.21 -0.11
CA PHE A 28 1.21 -7.95 -0.70
C PHE A 28 1.37 -7.50 -2.15
N GLY A 29 0.29 -7.67 -2.90
CA GLY A 29 0.22 -7.20 -4.27
C GLY A 29 -0.50 -5.86 -4.35
N VAL A 30 0.02 -4.95 -5.16
CA VAL A 30 -0.61 -3.66 -5.43
C VAL A 30 -0.87 -3.55 -6.92
N GLY A 31 -2.14 -3.32 -7.27
CA GLY A 31 -2.54 -3.11 -8.65
C GLY A 31 -2.57 -1.63 -8.97
N THR A 32 -1.79 -1.21 -9.96
CA THR A 32 -1.85 0.14 -10.50
C THR A 32 -2.59 0.11 -11.84
N THR A 33 -3.55 1.02 -12.00
CA THR A 33 -4.37 1.08 -13.20
C THR A 33 -4.05 2.34 -13.98
N SER A 34 -3.79 2.18 -15.28
CA SER A 34 -3.56 3.28 -16.20
C SER A 34 -4.49 3.18 -17.39
N GLY A 35 -4.69 4.30 -18.11
CA GLY A 35 -5.57 4.37 -19.26
C GLY A 35 -7.00 4.75 -18.91
N LYS A 36 -7.81 4.98 -19.95
CA LYS A 36 -9.21 5.39 -19.83
C LYS A 36 -10.10 4.40 -20.58
N ASP A 37 -11.27 4.12 -19.99
CA ASP A 37 -12.34 3.31 -20.58
C ASP A 37 -11.84 1.91 -21.00
N ASP A 38 -12.00 1.54 -22.26
CA ASP A 38 -11.64 0.22 -22.79
C ASP A 38 -10.13 -0.04 -22.82
N LYS A 39 -9.31 1.01 -22.59
CA LYS A 39 -7.85 0.92 -22.60
C LYS A 39 -7.26 0.83 -21.21
N LYS A 40 -8.06 0.58 -20.19
CA LYS A 40 -7.56 0.39 -18.83
C LYS A 40 -6.68 -0.84 -18.74
N LYS A 41 -5.50 -0.64 -18.19
CA LYS A 41 -4.55 -1.72 -17.95
C LYS A 41 -4.14 -1.72 -16.49
N THR A 42 -4.22 -2.87 -15.86
CA THR A 42 -3.76 -3.04 -14.48
C THR A 42 -2.44 -3.79 -14.46
N VAL A 43 -1.47 -3.21 -13.79
CA VAL A 43 -0.17 -3.85 -13.56
C VAL A 43 -0.09 -4.23 -12.08
N TRP A 44 0.26 -5.46 -11.80
CA TRP A 44 0.40 -5.96 -10.44
C TRP A 44 1.86 -5.90 -10.00
N HIS A 45 2.09 -5.28 -8.85
CA HIS A 45 3.40 -5.15 -8.25
C HIS A 45 3.47 -5.97 -6.97
N ASN A 46 4.53 -6.74 -6.82
CA ASN A 46 4.79 -7.45 -5.57
C ASN A 46 5.58 -6.54 -4.63
N VAL A 47 5.05 -6.31 -3.44
CA VAL A 47 5.67 -5.44 -2.44
C VAL A 47 6.09 -6.26 -1.25
N THR A 48 7.31 -6.05 -0.79
CA THR A 48 7.88 -6.68 0.40
C THR A 48 8.26 -5.60 1.40
N VAL A 49 7.82 -5.77 2.64
CA VAL A 49 8.06 -4.83 3.74
C VAL A 49 8.73 -5.60 4.88
N PHE A 50 9.76 -5.01 5.47
CA PHE A 50 10.53 -5.63 6.55
C PHE A 50 10.39 -4.88 7.85
N GLY A 51 10.52 -5.59 8.97
CA GLY A 51 10.61 -5.02 10.30
C GLY A 51 9.28 -4.55 10.86
N ASP A 52 9.33 -3.54 11.72
CA ASP A 52 8.11 -3.01 12.38
C ASP A 52 7.09 -2.51 11.36
N MET A 53 7.55 -1.93 10.26
CA MET A 53 6.68 -1.48 9.18
C MET A 53 5.88 -2.65 8.57
N ALA A 54 6.47 -3.85 8.54
CA ALA A 54 5.76 -5.05 8.07
C ALA A 54 4.58 -5.39 8.98
N THR A 55 4.77 -5.32 10.28
CA THR A 55 3.70 -5.55 11.27
C THR A 55 2.60 -4.50 11.12
N HIS A 56 2.98 -3.24 10.98
CA HIS A 56 2.04 -2.14 10.78
C HIS A 56 1.24 -2.30 9.48
N ALA A 57 1.89 -2.75 8.41
CA ALA A 57 1.21 -3.00 7.14
C ALA A 57 0.16 -4.10 7.27
N ALA A 58 0.52 -5.20 7.93
CA ALA A 58 -0.40 -6.31 8.13
C ALA A 58 -1.62 -5.92 8.98
N GLU A 59 -1.43 -5.02 9.94
CA GLU A 59 -2.51 -4.52 10.79
C GLU A 59 -3.40 -3.51 10.09
N SER A 60 -2.82 -2.72 9.17
CA SER A 60 -3.49 -1.54 8.61
C SER A 60 -4.09 -1.78 7.23
N PHE A 61 -3.48 -2.67 6.44
CA PHE A 61 -3.90 -2.92 5.06
C PHE A 61 -4.75 -4.18 4.96
N SER A 62 -5.73 -4.13 4.07
CA SER A 62 -6.54 -5.28 3.72
C SER A 62 -6.82 -5.25 2.21
N LYS A 63 -7.40 -6.31 1.70
CA LYS A 63 -7.82 -6.35 0.29
C LYS A 63 -8.69 -5.13 -0.03
N GLY A 64 -8.32 -4.42 -1.06
CA GLY A 64 -9.03 -3.22 -1.50
C GLY A 64 -8.51 -1.92 -0.91
N SER A 65 -7.58 -1.95 0.05
CA SER A 65 -6.96 -0.74 0.60
C SER A 65 -6.24 0.04 -0.50
N ASN A 66 -6.42 1.35 -0.53
CA ASN A 66 -5.67 2.25 -1.40
C ASN A 66 -4.38 2.65 -0.70
N VAL A 67 -3.25 2.36 -1.31
CA VAL A 67 -1.95 2.53 -0.65
C VAL A 67 -0.98 3.29 -1.54
N ILE A 68 -0.02 3.94 -0.88
CA ILE A 68 1.15 4.54 -1.51
C ILE A 68 2.35 3.75 -1.05
N VAL A 69 3.19 3.33 -1.99
CA VAL A 69 4.42 2.60 -1.70
C VAL A 69 5.59 3.32 -2.37
N VAL A 70 6.59 3.64 -1.58
CA VAL A 70 7.87 4.19 -2.05
C VAL A 70 8.94 3.19 -1.70
N GLY A 71 9.74 2.80 -2.66
CA GLY A 71 10.77 1.82 -2.40
C GLY A 71 11.76 1.64 -3.53
N ARG A 72 12.41 0.50 -3.52
CA ARG A 72 13.41 0.12 -4.49
C ARG A 72 12.88 -1.03 -5.33
N PHE A 73 13.12 -0.94 -6.61
CA PHE A 73 12.79 -2.02 -7.53
C PHE A 73 13.93 -3.04 -7.52
N ASP A 74 13.58 -4.28 -7.25
CA ASP A 74 14.55 -5.38 -7.15
C ASP A 74 14.12 -6.53 -8.06
N VAL A 75 15.12 -7.19 -8.64
CA VAL A 75 14.93 -8.31 -9.56
C VAL A 75 15.73 -9.49 -9.06
N ASP A 76 15.06 -10.59 -8.75
CA ASP A 76 15.70 -11.85 -8.41
C ASP A 76 15.65 -12.78 -9.60
N GLU A 77 16.78 -13.39 -9.92
CA GLU A 77 16.84 -14.45 -10.92
C GLU A 77 16.74 -15.80 -10.22
N TYR A 78 15.91 -16.67 -10.74
CA TYR A 78 15.79 -18.02 -10.22
C TYR A 78 15.64 -19.02 -11.36
N GLU A 79 16.02 -20.26 -11.08
CA GLU A 79 15.90 -21.35 -12.01
C GLU A 79 14.69 -22.23 -11.62
N THR A 80 13.84 -22.51 -12.60
CA THR A 80 12.69 -23.40 -12.38
C THR A 80 13.13 -24.85 -12.32
N LYS A 81 12.27 -25.74 -11.84
CA LYS A 81 12.54 -27.19 -11.82
C LYS A 81 12.79 -27.76 -13.21
N GLN A 82 12.40 -27.04 -14.26
CA GLN A 82 12.59 -27.43 -15.65
C GLN A 82 13.85 -26.85 -16.27
N GLY A 83 14.68 -26.17 -15.48
CA GLY A 83 15.93 -25.57 -15.94
C GLY A 83 15.79 -24.24 -16.64
N GLU A 84 14.61 -23.63 -16.61
CA GLU A 84 14.39 -22.31 -17.20
C GLU A 84 14.79 -21.21 -16.23
N LYS A 85 15.54 -20.24 -16.73
CA LYS A 85 15.90 -19.04 -15.95
C LYS A 85 14.73 -18.04 -16.02
N ARG A 86 14.22 -17.64 -14.86
CA ARG A 86 13.16 -16.65 -14.77
C ARG A 86 13.57 -15.51 -13.84
N LYS A 87 12.96 -14.35 -14.08
CA LYS A 87 13.18 -13.16 -13.27
C LYS A 87 11.92 -12.87 -12.48
N SER A 88 12.08 -12.63 -11.19
CA SER A 88 11.01 -12.18 -10.30
C SER A 88 11.24 -10.73 -9.95
N HIS A 89 10.24 -9.89 -10.15
CA HIS A 89 10.28 -8.46 -9.85
C HIS A 89 9.57 -8.20 -8.54
N LYS A 90 10.17 -7.40 -7.67
CA LYS A 90 9.54 -6.99 -6.41
C LYS A 90 9.95 -5.56 -6.07
N ILE A 91 9.15 -4.93 -5.23
CA ILE A 91 9.45 -3.63 -4.65
C ILE A 91 9.76 -3.86 -3.17
N ILE A 92 10.93 -3.43 -2.73
CA ILE A 92 11.26 -3.43 -1.31
C ILE A 92 10.87 -2.05 -0.79
N ALA A 93 9.86 -2.01 0.07
CA ALA A 93 9.30 -0.75 0.54
C ALA A 93 10.24 -0.04 1.52
N ASP A 94 10.49 1.23 1.27
CA ASP A 94 11.17 2.13 2.20
C ASP A 94 10.14 2.95 2.99
N GLU A 95 8.98 3.22 2.38
CA GLU A 95 7.88 3.95 3.02
C GLU A 95 6.54 3.45 2.47
N ILE A 96 5.54 3.33 3.32
CA ILE A 96 4.19 2.93 2.93
C ILE A 96 3.17 3.79 3.66
N GLY A 97 2.00 3.91 3.07
CA GLY A 97 0.91 4.65 3.70
C GLY A 97 -0.42 4.38 3.01
N LEU A 98 -1.49 4.81 3.66
CA LEU A 98 -2.82 4.79 3.05
C LEU A 98 -2.99 6.02 2.17
N SER A 99 -3.53 5.82 0.97
CA SER A 99 -3.89 6.92 0.09
C SER A 99 -5.29 7.40 0.44
N LEU A 100 -5.44 8.69 0.66
CA LEU A 100 -6.72 9.31 0.97
C LEU A 100 -7.42 9.86 -0.28
N ARG A 101 -6.90 9.58 -1.45
CA ARG A 101 -7.41 10.11 -2.71
C ARG A 101 -8.84 9.67 -3.00
N TRP A 102 -9.16 8.39 -2.70
CA TRP A 102 -10.46 7.81 -3.04
C TRP A 102 -11.31 7.46 -1.83
N ALA A 103 -10.72 7.38 -0.63
CA ALA A 103 -11.43 7.02 0.59
C ALA A 103 -10.70 7.55 1.80
N GLY A 104 -11.42 7.82 2.87
CA GLY A 104 -10.81 8.19 4.14
C GLY A 104 -10.17 6.99 4.81
N ALA A 105 -9.14 7.25 5.63
CA ALA A 105 -8.55 6.22 6.47
C ALA A 105 -9.50 5.89 7.62
N MET A 106 -9.77 4.60 7.84
CA MET A 106 -10.53 4.16 9.01
C MET A 106 -9.64 4.24 10.23
N SER A 107 -9.97 5.13 11.18
CA SER A 107 -9.30 5.12 12.48
C SER A 107 -10.08 4.19 13.42
N ASN A 108 -9.38 3.67 14.44
CA ASN A 108 -10.02 2.84 15.47
C ASN A 108 -10.99 3.66 16.36
N ASP A 109 -11.04 4.96 16.18
CA ASP A 109 -11.88 5.87 16.93
C ASP A 109 -12.77 6.68 15.97
N SER A 110 -13.92 6.11 15.62
CA SER A 110 -14.91 6.76 14.76
C SER A 110 -15.46 8.05 15.36
N SER A 111 -15.51 8.16 16.69
CA SER A 111 -15.98 9.37 17.37
C SER A 111 -15.08 10.57 17.07
N LYS A 112 -13.78 10.33 16.93
CA LYS A 112 -12.80 11.35 16.59
C LYS A 112 -13.02 11.90 15.18
N PHE A 113 -13.37 11.02 14.25
CA PHE A 113 -13.66 11.38 12.86
C PHE A 113 -14.93 12.23 12.79
N ASP A 114 -16.00 11.82 13.44
CA ASP A 114 -17.25 12.56 13.48
C ASP A 114 -17.07 13.94 14.09
N ARG A 115 -16.28 14.04 15.15
CA ARG A 115 -15.97 15.32 15.80
C ARG A 115 -15.21 16.26 14.87
N ARG A 116 -14.25 15.72 14.11
CA ARG A 116 -13.48 16.51 13.14
C ARG A 116 -14.36 17.07 12.03
N ILE A 117 -15.30 16.28 11.55
CA ILE A 117 -16.26 16.73 10.53
C ILE A 117 -17.12 17.84 11.06
N GLN A 118 -17.65 17.70 12.28
CA GLN A 118 -18.46 18.74 12.91
C GLN A 118 -17.68 20.04 13.12
N ASN A 119 -16.42 19.93 13.56
CA ASN A 119 -15.56 21.10 13.75
C ASN A 119 -15.28 21.80 12.42
N ALA A 120 -15.03 21.03 11.35
CA ALA A 120 -14.81 21.60 10.03
C ALA A 120 -16.03 22.32 9.50
N MET A 121 -17.23 21.75 9.70
CA MET A 121 -18.49 22.40 9.32
C MET A 121 -18.74 23.68 10.10
N SER A 122 -18.45 23.68 11.40
CA SER A 122 -18.59 24.87 12.24
C SER A 122 -17.61 25.96 11.81
N SER A 123 -16.39 25.59 11.44
CA SER A 123 -15.36 26.53 10.95
C SER A 123 -15.76 27.18 9.63
N ILE A 124 -16.41 26.44 8.74
CA ILE A 124 -16.89 26.98 7.46
C ILE A 124 -17.98 28.03 7.71
N GLY A 125 -18.90 27.76 8.65
CA GLY A 125 -19.90 28.73 9.03
C GLY A 125 -19.34 30.00 9.64
N ALA A 126 -18.24 29.87 10.42
CA ALA A 126 -17.57 31.02 11.02
C ALA A 126 -16.77 31.82 9.99
N GLU A 127 -16.24 31.18 8.96
CA GLU A 127 -15.48 31.83 7.90
C GLU A 127 -16.36 32.64 6.93
N GLU A 128 -17.62 32.34 6.85
CA GLU A 128 -18.57 33.10 6.03
C GLU A 128 -18.77 34.54 6.54
N ASP A 129 -18.36 34.80 7.76
CA ASP A 129 -18.43 36.15 8.36
C ASP A 129 -17.23 37.03 7.97
N PHE A 130 -16.31 36.52 7.18
CA PHE A 130 -15.17 37.32 6.69
C PHE A 130 -15.54 38.21 5.52
#